data_8f6512f9046155a6bd1f61ea4d837fe5
#
_entry.id   8f6512f9046155a6bd1f61ea4d837fe5
#
_cell.length_a   1.000
_cell.length_b   1.000
_cell.length_c   1.000
_cell.angle_alpha   90.00
_cell.angle_beta   90.00
_cell.angle_gamma   90.00
#
_symmetry.space_group_name_H-M   'P 1'
#
loop_
_entity.id
_entity.type
_entity.pdbx_description
1 polymer ?
#
loop_
_entity_poly.entity_id
_entity_poly.type
_entity_poly.pdbx_seq_one_letter_code
_entity_poly.pdbx_strand_id
1 'polypeptide(L)'
;GVMKNIFTLIILLSSVFSIGQITIVNGTCQCPNATVGDTEIINGITYTAVDNSTIAGQIANGNVNLCTTLVTSMVSLFADNTSFNSDISFWDTSNVTSMLDMFNDASTFNQDISNWNTSNITTMKGLFWGALAFNQDVGDWDTSSVTNMTSIFDRAQSFNQDIGDWD
;
A
#
# COMPACT_ATOMS: atom_id res chain seq x y z
N GLY A 1 -50.67 50.78 0.65
CA GLY A 1 -49.29 50.42 0.92
C GLY A 1 -49.13 48.90 0.79
N VAL A 2 -48.41 48.46 -0.23
CA VAL A 2 -48.15 47.04 -0.48
C VAL A 2 -46.88 46.67 0.29
N MET A 3 -47.00 45.84 1.35
CA MET A 3 -45.86 45.28 2.06
C MET A 3 -45.20 44.20 1.20
N LYS A 4 -44.00 44.45 0.68
CA LYS A 4 -43.17 43.44 0.03
C LYS A 4 -42.54 42.60 1.13
N ASN A 5 -42.97 41.31 1.23
CA ASN A 5 -42.28 40.33 2.03
C ASN A 5 -40.99 39.95 1.30
N ILE A 6 -39.85 40.36 1.88
CA ILE A 6 -38.53 39.91 1.46
C ILE A 6 -38.28 38.56 2.19
N PHE A 7 -38.48 37.45 1.47
CA PHE A 7 -38.00 36.15 1.93
C PHE A 7 -36.47 36.14 1.78
N THR A 8 -35.77 36.37 2.92
CA THR A 8 -34.33 36.14 2.97
C THR A 8 -34.10 34.63 2.99
N LEU A 9 -33.67 34.07 1.86
CA LEU A 9 -33.21 32.71 1.77
C LEU A 9 -31.87 32.60 2.51
N ILE A 10 -31.89 32.10 3.75
CA ILE A 10 -30.69 31.73 4.47
C ILE A 10 -30.18 30.42 3.86
N ILE A 11 -29.22 30.51 2.97
CA ILE A 11 -28.44 29.36 2.53
C ILE A 11 -27.53 28.99 3.70
N LEU A 12 -27.94 28.02 4.50
CA LEU A 12 -27.05 27.34 5.42
C LEU A 12 -26.01 26.59 4.56
N LEU A 13 -24.84 27.23 4.34
CA LEU A 13 -23.66 26.47 3.95
C LEU A 13 -23.32 25.58 5.16
N SER A 14 -23.80 24.35 5.14
CA SER A 14 -23.19 23.30 5.94
C SER A 14 -21.76 23.11 5.38
N SER A 15 -20.77 23.72 6.05
CA SER A 15 -19.39 23.30 5.87
C SER A 15 -19.34 21.86 6.37
N VAL A 16 -19.49 20.91 5.44
CA VAL A 16 -19.07 19.54 5.66
C VAL A 16 -17.56 19.65 5.84
N PHE A 17 -17.10 19.64 7.08
CA PHE A 17 -15.71 19.34 7.36
C PHE A 17 -15.50 17.92 6.82
N SER A 18 -14.97 17.80 5.61
CA SER A 18 -14.38 16.58 5.14
C SER A 18 -13.24 16.28 6.09
N ILE A 19 -13.44 15.38 7.06
CA ILE A 19 -12.35 14.75 7.78
C ILE A 19 -11.56 14.07 6.66
N GLY A 20 -10.28 14.43 6.50
CA GLY A 20 -9.44 13.90 5.44
C GLY A 20 -9.64 12.39 5.30
N GLN A 21 -10.06 11.97 4.12
CA GLN A 21 -10.38 10.54 3.87
C GLN A 21 -9.10 9.70 3.82
N ILE A 22 -7.94 10.37 3.64
CA ILE A 22 -6.60 9.78 3.65
C ILE A 22 -5.84 10.37 4.85
N THR A 23 -5.30 9.50 5.70
CA THR A 23 -4.57 9.89 6.91
C THR A 23 -3.33 9.03 7.09
N ILE A 24 -2.31 9.54 7.80
CA ILE A 24 -1.17 8.72 8.24
C ILE A 24 -1.36 8.38 9.72
N VAL A 25 -1.45 7.10 10.03
CA VAL A 25 -1.62 6.58 11.39
C VAL A 25 -0.46 5.63 11.70
N ASN A 26 0.35 5.97 12.69
CA ASN A 26 1.55 5.20 13.07
C ASN A 26 2.47 4.87 11.87
N GLY A 27 2.62 5.82 10.94
CA GLY A 27 3.44 5.65 9.74
C GLY A 27 2.73 5.00 8.54
N THR A 28 1.52 4.48 8.71
CA THR A 28 0.75 3.81 7.64
C THR A 28 -0.28 4.77 7.04
N CYS A 29 -0.36 4.82 5.71
CA CYS A 29 -1.34 5.60 4.96
C CYS A 29 -2.67 4.84 4.91
N GLN A 30 -3.69 5.35 5.61
CA GLN A 30 -5.00 4.72 5.73
C GLN A 30 -6.10 5.56 5.07
N CYS A 31 -6.99 4.90 4.35
CA CYS A 31 -8.10 5.53 3.62
C CYS A 31 -9.38 4.65 3.55
N PRO A 32 -9.88 4.16 4.69
CA PRO A 32 -10.96 3.17 4.70
C PRO A 32 -12.28 3.68 4.12
N ASN A 33 -12.47 5.01 4.08
CA ASN A 33 -13.69 5.65 3.60
C ASN A 33 -13.48 6.46 2.31
N ALA A 34 -12.28 6.39 1.71
CA ALA A 34 -11.99 7.10 0.47
C ALA A 34 -12.64 6.42 -0.75
N THR A 35 -12.92 7.23 -1.76
CA THR A 35 -13.23 6.72 -3.10
C THR A 35 -11.91 6.58 -3.87
N VAL A 36 -11.81 5.57 -4.73
CA VAL A 36 -10.65 5.39 -5.61
C VAL A 36 -10.41 6.66 -6.44
N GLY A 37 -9.18 7.16 -6.39
CA GLY A 37 -8.79 8.41 -7.04
C GLY A 37 -8.88 9.66 -6.14
N ASP A 38 -9.48 9.56 -4.94
CA ASP A 38 -9.40 10.63 -3.96
C ASP A 38 -7.94 10.92 -3.61
N THR A 39 -7.64 12.20 -3.39
CA THR A 39 -6.29 12.64 -3.04
C THR A 39 -6.31 13.52 -1.80
N GLU A 40 -5.23 13.47 -1.01
CA GLU A 40 -5.00 14.34 0.14
C GLU A 40 -3.54 14.78 0.15
N ILE A 41 -3.30 16.04 0.54
CA ILE A 41 -1.93 16.56 0.71
C ILE A 41 -1.58 16.52 2.20
N ILE A 42 -0.62 15.66 2.54
CA ILE A 42 -0.13 15.50 3.91
C ILE A 42 1.36 15.86 3.92
N ASN A 43 1.74 16.87 4.70
CA ASN A 43 3.11 17.38 4.79
C ASN A 43 3.74 17.73 3.41
N GLY A 44 2.93 18.23 2.47
CA GLY A 44 3.38 18.62 1.13
C GLY A 44 3.48 17.47 0.13
N ILE A 45 3.14 16.24 0.51
CA ILE A 45 3.09 15.05 -0.36
C ILE A 45 1.63 14.76 -0.69
N THR A 46 1.34 14.59 -1.98
CA THR A 46 -0.01 14.17 -2.43
C THR A 46 -0.11 12.65 -2.39
N TYR A 47 -1.01 12.14 -1.58
CA TYR A 47 -1.37 10.72 -1.53
C TYR A 47 -2.63 10.47 -2.33
N THR A 48 -2.70 9.32 -3.02
CA THR A 48 -3.85 8.94 -3.85
C THR A 48 -4.42 7.61 -3.36
N ALA A 49 -5.74 7.55 -3.12
CA ALA A 49 -6.43 6.30 -2.79
C ALA A 49 -6.52 5.41 -4.04
N VAL A 50 -6.12 4.16 -3.90
CA VAL A 50 -6.07 3.17 -4.98
C VAL A 50 -6.72 1.85 -4.56
N ASP A 51 -7.16 1.09 -5.56
CA ASP A 51 -7.62 -0.29 -5.44
C ASP A 51 -6.84 -1.22 -6.39
N ASN A 52 -7.25 -2.49 -6.48
CA ASN A 52 -6.60 -3.47 -7.35
C ASN A 52 -6.60 -3.07 -8.84
N SER A 53 -7.56 -2.27 -9.28
CA SER A 53 -7.69 -1.89 -10.70
C SER A 53 -6.82 -0.70 -11.08
N THR A 54 -6.44 0.13 -10.12
CA THR A 54 -5.77 1.42 -10.36
C THR A 54 -4.31 1.45 -9.90
N ILE A 55 -3.93 0.63 -8.92
CA ILE A 55 -2.60 0.66 -8.31
C ILE A 55 -1.47 0.46 -9.35
N ALA A 56 -1.60 -0.52 -10.23
CA ALA A 56 -0.57 -0.79 -11.24
C ALA A 56 -0.37 0.39 -12.22
N GLY A 57 -1.46 1.08 -12.58
CA GLY A 57 -1.40 2.27 -13.43
C GLY A 57 -0.69 3.44 -12.76
N GLN A 58 -0.91 3.65 -11.47
CA GLN A 58 -0.21 4.68 -10.70
C GLN A 58 1.29 4.39 -10.61
N ILE A 59 1.67 3.14 -10.31
CA ILE A 59 3.07 2.71 -10.27
C ILE A 59 3.75 2.89 -11.63
N ALA A 60 3.08 2.51 -12.73
CA ALA A 60 3.61 2.67 -14.09
C ALA A 60 3.87 4.15 -14.45
N ASN A 61 3.11 5.08 -13.87
CA ASN A 61 3.32 6.52 -14.00
C ASN A 61 4.35 7.10 -13.01
N GLY A 62 5.03 6.24 -12.24
CA GLY A 62 6.03 6.65 -11.26
C GLY A 62 5.46 7.17 -9.92
N ASN A 63 4.15 7.06 -9.71
CA ASN A 63 3.53 7.45 -8.44
C ASN A 63 3.49 6.27 -7.48
N VAL A 64 4.20 6.39 -6.36
CA VAL A 64 4.17 5.42 -5.25
C VAL A 64 3.57 6.01 -3.95
N ASN A 65 3.22 7.30 -3.94
CA ASN A 65 2.54 7.94 -2.82
C ASN A 65 1.06 7.54 -2.81
N LEU A 66 0.81 6.27 -2.50
CA LEU A 66 -0.49 5.63 -2.62
C LEU A 66 -1.04 5.27 -1.23
N CYS A 67 -2.34 5.47 -1.05
CA CYS A 67 -3.07 4.90 0.05
C CYS A 67 -3.69 3.58 -0.41
N THR A 68 -3.20 2.48 0.14
CA THR A 68 -3.46 1.13 -0.34
C THR A 68 -4.49 0.35 0.48
N THR A 69 -5.19 1.01 1.42
CA THR A 69 -6.19 0.36 2.29
C THR A 69 -7.27 -0.42 1.52
N LEU A 70 -7.61 0.02 0.29
CA LEU A 70 -8.62 -0.66 -0.54
C LEU A 70 -8.04 -1.77 -1.44
N VAL A 71 -6.72 -2.01 -1.35
CA VAL A 71 -6.03 -3.03 -2.16
C VAL A 71 -6.08 -4.37 -1.43
N THR A 72 -6.51 -5.41 -2.13
CA THR A 72 -6.55 -6.79 -1.61
C THR A 72 -5.58 -7.73 -2.31
N SER A 73 -4.96 -7.29 -3.42
CA SER A 73 -4.00 -8.07 -4.21
C SER A 73 -2.87 -7.19 -4.71
N MET A 74 -1.63 -7.61 -4.43
CA MET A 74 -0.39 -6.96 -4.88
C MET A 74 0.42 -7.89 -5.80
N VAL A 75 -0.29 -8.75 -6.55
CA VAL A 75 0.33 -9.72 -7.47
C VAL A 75 1.16 -8.99 -8.51
N SER A 76 2.44 -9.34 -8.60
CA SER A 76 3.42 -8.90 -9.62
C SER A 76 3.56 -7.38 -9.78
N LEU A 77 3.24 -6.56 -8.77
CA LEU A 77 3.24 -5.09 -8.91
C LEU A 77 4.60 -4.52 -9.32
N PHE A 78 5.69 -5.14 -8.91
CA PHE A 78 7.06 -4.73 -9.23
C PHE A 78 7.87 -5.84 -9.89
N ALA A 79 7.20 -6.89 -10.40
CA ALA A 79 7.89 -7.97 -11.10
C ALA A 79 8.69 -7.44 -12.28
N ASP A 80 9.92 -7.95 -12.46
CA ASP A 80 10.87 -7.54 -13.50
C ASP A 80 11.31 -6.05 -13.43
N ASN A 81 10.90 -5.31 -12.40
CA ASN A 81 11.33 -3.92 -12.22
C ASN A 81 12.70 -3.84 -11.53
N THR A 82 13.75 -4.07 -12.32
CA THR A 82 15.13 -4.18 -11.84
C THR A 82 15.70 -2.88 -11.23
N SER A 83 15.02 -1.74 -11.40
CA SER A 83 15.44 -0.44 -10.89
C SER A 83 14.59 0.08 -9.73
N PHE A 84 13.51 -0.62 -9.36
CA PHE A 84 12.61 -0.18 -8.32
C PHE A 84 13.28 -0.30 -6.94
N ASN A 85 13.34 0.83 -6.23
CA ASN A 85 13.80 0.88 -4.84
C ASN A 85 13.23 2.11 -4.11
N SER A 86 11.98 2.50 -4.40
CA SER A 86 11.31 3.61 -3.70
C SER A 86 10.73 3.14 -2.37
N ASP A 87 10.68 4.06 -1.40
CA ASP A 87 10.04 3.82 -0.12
C ASP A 87 8.53 3.60 -0.29
N ILE A 88 8.06 2.46 0.20
CA ILE A 88 6.66 2.03 0.26
C ILE A 88 6.32 1.48 1.65
N SER A 89 7.12 1.79 2.66
CA SER A 89 6.94 1.34 4.05
C SER A 89 5.59 1.76 4.62
N PHE A 90 5.08 2.91 4.18
CA PHE A 90 3.80 3.48 4.63
C PHE A 90 2.55 2.85 3.98
N TRP A 91 2.69 1.92 3.06
CA TRP A 91 1.54 1.26 2.44
C TRP A 91 0.76 0.44 3.47
N ASP A 92 -0.56 0.55 3.43
CA ASP A 92 -1.46 -0.27 4.25
C ASP A 92 -1.69 -1.63 3.55
N THR A 93 -1.16 -2.68 4.16
CA THR A 93 -1.25 -4.05 3.65
C THR A 93 -2.28 -4.90 4.39
N SER A 94 -3.01 -4.29 5.35
CA SER A 94 -3.92 -5.00 6.26
C SER A 94 -5.05 -5.77 5.55
N ASN A 95 -5.44 -5.37 4.35
CA ASN A 95 -6.46 -6.04 3.54
C ASN A 95 -5.89 -6.93 2.42
N VAL A 96 -4.56 -7.00 2.30
CA VAL A 96 -3.92 -7.76 1.22
C VAL A 96 -3.95 -9.25 1.54
N THR A 97 -4.40 -10.04 0.58
CA THR A 97 -4.46 -11.50 0.68
C THR A 97 -3.45 -12.23 -0.20
N SER A 98 -2.88 -11.55 -1.19
CA SER A 98 -1.89 -12.12 -2.11
C SER A 98 -0.77 -11.15 -2.44
N MET A 99 0.47 -11.60 -2.24
CA MET A 99 1.72 -10.95 -2.67
C MET A 99 2.50 -11.84 -3.65
N LEU A 100 1.78 -12.70 -4.41
CA LEU A 100 2.37 -13.58 -5.42
C LEU A 100 3.28 -12.78 -6.36
N ASP A 101 4.56 -13.16 -6.46
CA ASP A 101 5.57 -12.59 -7.36
C ASP A 101 5.72 -11.05 -7.28
N MET A 102 5.33 -10.39 -6.17
CA MET A 102 5.28 -8.92 -6.10
C MET A 102 6.62 -8.25 -6.42
N PHE A 103 7.73 -8.78 -5.95
CA PHE A 103 9.10 -8.29 -6.19
C PHE A 103 9.96 -9.31 -6.98
N ASN A 104 9.32 -10.18 -7.74
CA ASN A 104 10.02 -11.16 -8.59
C ASN A 104 10.96 -10.43 -9.55
N ASP A 105 12.27 -10.78 -9.55
CA ASP A 105 13.34 -10.11 -10.31
C ASP A 105 13.46 -8.58 -10.10
N ALA A 106 12.88 -8.01 -9.02
CA ALA A 106 13.12 -6.63 -8.59
C ALA A 106 14.52 -6.52 -7.94
N SER A 107 15.57 -6.63 -8.75
CA SER A 107 16.94 -6.90 -8.32
C SER A 107 17.58 -5.83 -7.42
N THR A 108 17.08 -4.58 -7.44
CA THR A 108 17.60 -3.49 -6.58
C THR A 108 16.75 -3.20 -5.36
N PHE A 109 15.55 -3.82 -5.26
CA PHE A 109 14.64 -3.55 -4.16
C PHE A 109 15.24 -3.96 -2.81
N ASN A 110 15.33 -3.00 -1.88
CA ASN A 110 15.85 -3.22 -0.51
C ASN A 110 15.29 -2.17 0.47
N GLN A 111 14.00 -1.80 0.35
CA GLN A 111 13.37 -0.89 1.29
C GLN A 111 12.82 -1.64 2.50
N ASP A 112 12.82 -0.96 3.65
CA ASP A 112 12.26 -1.48 4.89
C ASP A 112 10.73 -1.62 4.76
N ILE A 113 10.26 -2.86 4.91
CA ILE A 113 8.84 -3.24 4.88
C ILE A 113 8.49 -4.11 6.09
N SER A 114 9.31 -4.06 7.14
CA SER A 114 9.13 -4.83 8.36
C SER A 114 7.80 -4.56 9.07
N ASN A 115 7.28 -3.34 8.92
CA ASN A 115 6.02 -2.90 9.54
C ASN A 115 4.75 -3.29 8.78
N TRP A 116 4.86 -3.98 7.64
CA TRP A 116 3.68 -4.41 6.89
C TRP A 116 2.85 -5.43 7.68
N ASN A 117 1.54 -5.25 7.66
CA ASN A 117 0.61 -6.23 8.23
C ASN A 117 0.41 -7.38 7.25
N THR A 118 0.90 -8.56 7.60
CA THR A 118 0.88 -9.76 6.76
C THR A 118 -0.17 -10.80 7.19
N SER A 119 -0.91 -10.53 8.27
CA SER A 119 -1.82 -11.49 8.91
C SER A 119 -2.93 -12.06 8.01
N ASN A 120 -3.32 -11.34 6.95
CA ASN A 120 -4.34 -11.77 5.99
C ASN A 120 -3.77 -12.40 4.71
N ILE A 121 -2.43 -12.47 4.57
CA ILE A 121 -1.80 -12.97 3.35
C ILE A 121 -1.88 -14.50 3.32
N THR A 122 -2.37 -15.03 2.21
CA THR A 122 -2.50 -16.48 1.99
C THR A 122 -1.44 -17.05 1.05
N THR A 123 -0.79 -16.20 0.24
CA THR A 123 0.31 -16.62 -0.63
C THR A 123 1.39 -15.56 -0.77
N MET A 124 2.63 -15.99 -0.56
CA MET A 124 3.89 -15.24 -0.78
C MET A 124 4.79 -15.96 -1.79
N LYS A 125 4.19 -16.84 -2.65
CA LYS A 125 4.97 -17.57 -3.65
C LYS A 125 5.78 -16.59 -4.50
N GLY A 126 7.10 -16.84 -4.64
CA GLY A 126 8.02 -16.05 -5.44
C GLY A 126 8.16 -14.59 -5.05
N LEU A 127 7.68 -14.18 -3.86
CA LEU A 127 7.61 -12.77 -3.44
C LEU A 127 8.92 -12.00 -3.67
N PHE A 128 10.06 -12.58 -3.33
CA PHE A 128 11.41 -12.02 -3.49
C PHE A 128 12.30 -12.88 -4.41
N TRP A 129 11.69 -13.70 -5.29
CA TRP A 129 12.46 -14.50 -6.23
C TRP A 129 13.34 -13.58 -7.08
N GLY A 130 14.66 -13.79 -7.11
CA GLY A 130 15.58 -12.93 -7.86
C GLY A 130 15.75 -11.50 -7.36
N ALA A 131 15.20 -11.12 -6.21
CA ALA A 131 15.41 -9.82 -5.57
C ALA A 131 16.82 -9.77 -4.95
N LEU A 132 17.84 -9.56 -5.78
CA LEU A 132 19.26 -9.76 -5.46
C LEU A 132 19.75 -8.94 -4.27
N ALA A 133 19.23 -7.70 -4.13
CA ALA A 133 19.67 -6.76 -3.08
C ALA A 133 18.86 -6.87 -1.78
N PHE A 134 17.70 -7.57 -1.79
CA PHE A 134 16.80 -7.60 -0.65
C PHE A 134 17.44 -8.28 0.56
N ASN A 135 17.52 -7.54 1.68
CA ASN A 135 18.03 -8.03 2.96
C ASN A 135 17.41 -7.27 4.15
N GLN A 136 16.12 -6.92 4.06
CA GLN A 136 15.44 -6.27 5.18
C GLN A 136 14.88 -7.32 6.14
N ASP A 137 14.77 -6.91 7.41
CA ASP A 137 14.21 -7.75 8.46
C ASP A 137 12.70 -7.92 8.25
N VAL A 138 12.29 -9.16 8.05
CA VAL A 138 10.89 -9.57 7.89
C VAL A 138 10.52 -10.70 8.86
N GLY A 139 11.35 -10.92 9.88
CA GLY A 139 11.18 -11.99 10.87
C GLY A 139 9.88 -11.88 11.65
N ASP A 140 9.42 -10.65 11.93
CA ASP A 140 8.19 -10.38 12.68
C ASP A 140 6.89 -10.49 11.83
N TRP A 141 6.99 -10.87 10.56
CA TRP A 141 5.79 -11.05 9.75
C TRP A 141 4.93 -12.22 10.25
N ASP A 142 3.63 -11.95 10.40
CA ASP A 142 2.65 -13.00 10.70
C ASP A 142 2.41 -13.86 9.46
N THR A 143 2.89 -15.10 9.49
CA THR A 143 2.78 -16.08 8.40
C THR A 143 1.73 -17.14 8.63
N SER A 144 1.00 -17.08 9.75
CA SER A 144 0.02 -18.10 10.18
C SER A 144 -1.11 -18.38 9.19
N SER A 145 -1.43 -17.41 8.31
CA SER A 145 -2.43 -17.58 7.25
C SER A 145 -1.84 -18.02 5.90
N VAL A 146 -0.49 -18.05 5.77
CA VAL A 146 0.17 -18.30 4.48
C VAL A 146 0.17 -19.80 4.17
N THR A 147 -0.38 -20.16 3.02
CA THR A 147 -0.43 -21.56 2.56
C THR A 147 0.56 -21.89 1.46
N ASN A 148 1.21 -20.87 0.87
CA ASN A 148 2.18 -21.06 -0.19
C ASN A 148 3.31 -20.05 -0.13
N MET A 149 4.52 -20.51 0.21
CA MET A 149 5.78 -19.75 0.22
C MET A 149 6.80 -20.29 -0.79
N THR A 150 6.37 -21.06 -1.80
CA THR A 150 7.28 -21.67 -2.77
C THR A 150 8.19 -20.62 -3.39
N SER A 151 9.50 -20.86 -3.34
CA SER A 151 10.54 -20.00 -3.94
C SER A 151 10.54 -18.55 -3.43
N ILE A 152 10.08 -18.29 -2.20
CA ILE A 152 9.93 -16.91 -1.68
C ILE A 152 11.24 -16.10 -1.72
N PHE A 153 12.41 -16.73 -1.44
CA PHE A 153 13.74 -16.10 -1.49
C PHE A 153 14.67 -16.79 -2.51
N ASP A 154 14.14 -17.60 -3.44
CA ASP A 154 14.99 -18.24 -4.44
C ASP A 154 15.75 -17.15 -5.23
N ARG A 155 17.09 -17.30 -5.36
CA ARG A 155 18.00 -16.31 -5.95
C ARG A 155 18.06 -14.93 -5.26
N ALA A 156 17.48 -14.72 -4.09
CA ALA A 156 17.66 -13.50 -3.28
C ALA A 156 19.04 -13.55 -2.58
N GLN A 157 20.09 -13.23 -3.33
CA GLN A 157 21.48 -13.52 -2.96
C GLN A 157 21.96 -12.80 -1.69
N SER A 158 21.40 -11.63 -1.40
CA SER A 158 21.78 -10.84 -0.21
C SER A 158 21.00 -11.22 1.04
N PHE A 159 19.89 -11.97 0.89
CA PHE A 159 19.01 -12.25 2.03
C PHE A 159 19.68 -13.14 3.07
N ASN A 160 19.79 -12.63 4.29
CA ASN A 160 20.40 -13.31 5.43
C ASN A 160 19.76 -12.87 6.76
N GLN A 161 18.44 -12.71 6.80
CA GLN A 161 17.71 -12.36 8.01
C GLN A 161 17.14 -13.59 8.70
N ASP A 162 16.90 -13.46 10.01
CA ASP A 162 16.29 -14.53 10.80
C ASP A 162 14.77 -14.59 10.50
N ILE A 163 14.30 -15.75 10.11
CA ILE A 163 12.89 -16.07 9.86
C ILE A 163 12.47 -17.32 10.65
N GLY A 164 13.15 -17.59 11.74
CA GLY A 164 12.91 -18.79 12.55
C GLY A 164 11.53 -18.84 13.22
N ASP A 165 10.86 -17.69 13.35
CA ASP A 165 9.54 -17.56 13.96
C ASP A 165 8.38 -17.67 12.95
N TRP A 166 8.67 -17.93 11.68
CA TRP A 166 7.65 -18.15 10.65
C TRP A 166 7.00 -19.54 10.81
N ASP A 167 5.66 -19.63 10.64
CA ASP A 167 4.87 -20.88 10.69
C ASP A 167 4.98 -21.71 9.41
#